data_704556cd5db752d6448d5968bc32cd15
#
_entry.id   704556cd5db752d6448d5968bc32cd15
#
_cell.length_a   1.000
_cell.length_b   1.000
_cell.length_c   1.000
_cell.angle_alpha   90.00
_cell.angle_beta   90.00
_cell.angle_gamma   90.00
#
_symmetry.space_group_name_H-M   'P 1'
#
loop_
_entity.id
_entity.type
_entity.pdbx_description
1 polymer ?
#
loop_
_entity_poly.entity_id
_entity_poly.type
_entity_poly.pdbx_seq_one_letter_code
_entity_poly.pdbx_strand_id
1 'polypeptide(L)'
;AESYERIVLWFEHDIYDQAVLIRLLDHFEQHPELHDRLYMITLDRFPGIARFNGLGQLSPDQLATLWGSERPVTPAQRQLGVAAWRAFRSGNPTGLGTMSERNDLALPYLAAALRRHLQDLPWTRDGLSLTQRLTLQAISEGAPTPGKCFGALVNQLEPQPFLGDLMYWPIVAELARASEPAITPVVTWQSPVALTPLGKRLLDGTADWLTQNGINRHHGGLQLAMPGAVWRWDGVTGSLLRA
;
A
#
# COMPACT_ATOMS: atom_id res chain seq x y z
N ALA A 1 -15.22 10.98 -21.93
CA ALA A 1 -15.48 12.00 -20.89
C ALA A 1 -16.28 13.19 -21.45
N GLU A 2 -16.03 13.64 -22.68
CA GLU A 2 -16.65 14.85 -23.27
C GLU A 2 -18.19 14.79 -23.39
N SER A 3 -18.75 13.59 -23.53
CA SER A 3 -20.19 13.37 -23.74
C SER A 3 -21.02 13.25 -22.45
N TYR A 4 -20.39 13.24 -21.27
CA TYR A 4 -21.09 13.06 -20.00
C TYR A 4 -21.21 14.38 -19.23
N GLU A 5 -22.36 14.59 -18.59
CA GLU A 5 -22.61 15.77 -17.75
C GLU A 5 -21.80 15.73 -16.44
N ARG A 6 -21.52 14.54 -15.92
CA ARG A 6 -20.76 14.32 -14.69
C ARG A 6 -19.76 13.19 -14.87
N ILE A 7 -18.61 13.36 -14.23
CA ILE A 7 -17.57 12.35 -14.05
C ILE A 7 -17.43 12.16 -12.54
N VAL A 8 -17.79 11.00 -12.01
CA VAL A 8 -17.74 10.71 -10.58
C VAL A 8 -16.63 9.72 -10.28
N LEU A 9 -15.63 10.16 -9.54
CA LEU A 9 -14.52 9.35 -9.08
C LEU A 9 -14.92 8.63 -7.78
N TRP A 10 -14.88 7.31 -7.76
CA TRP A 10 -15.16 6.48 -6.58
C TRP A 10 -13.86 5.88 -6.10
N PHE A 11 -13.43 6.27 -4.88
CA PHE A 11 -12.15 5.86 -4.34
C PHE A 11 -12.22 5.56 -2.85
N GLU A 12 -11.41 4.61 -2.43
CA GLU A 12 -11.24 4.17 -1.05
C GLU A 12 -10.03 4.86 -0.40
N HIS A 13 -9.79 4.51 0.84
CA HIS A 13 -8.76 5.12 1.67
C HIS A 13 -7.37 4.47 1.53
N ASP A 14 -7.28 3.31 0.89
CA ASP A 14 -6.04 2.54 0.80
C ASP A 14 -5.06 3.09 -0.24
N ILE A 15 -3.83 2.57 -0.22
CA ILE A 15 -2.76 3.07 -1.10
C ILE A 15 -3.00 2.75 -2.57
N TYR A 16 -3.65 1.63 -2.90
CA TYR A 16 -3.92 1.30 -4.30
C TYR A 16 -4.86 2.33 -4.93
N ASP A 17 -5.96 2.60 -4.24
CA ASP A 17 -6.95 3.59 -4.65
C ASP A 17 -6.40 5.02 -4.65
N GLN A 18 -5.69 5.41 -3.59
CA GLN A 18 -5.11 6.74 -3.50
C GLN A 18 -4.01 6.98 -4.56
N ALA A 19 -3.23 5.96 -4.95
CA ALA A 19 -2.26 6.08 -6.04
C ALA A 19 -2.93 6.27 -7.40
N VAL A 20 -4.04 5.58 -7.65
CA VAL A 20 -4.85 5.78 -8.86
C VAL A 20 -5.52 7.16 -8.83
N LEU A 21 -6.07 7.58 -7.69
CA LEU A 21 -6.71 8.88 -7.53
C LEU A 21 -5.75 10.04 -7.85
N ILE A 22 -4.55 10.07 -7.25
CA ILE A 22 -3.58 11.15 -7.53
C ILE A 22 -3.14 11.16 -8.99
N ARG A 23 -3.05 10.00 -9.65
CA ARG A 23 -2.78 9.90 -11.09
C ARG A 23 -3.91 10.49 -11.93
N LEU A 24 -5.17 10.21 -11.57
CA LEU A 24 -6.33 10.78 -12.27
C LEU A 24 -6.45 12.28 -12.03
N LEU A 25 -6.21 12.76 -10.82
CA LEU A 25 -6.23 14.20 -10.53
C LEU A 25 -5.14 14.96 -11.30
N ASP A 26 -3.93 14.37 -11.46
CA ASP A 26 -2.88 14.90 -12.34
C ASP A 26 -3.33 14.96 -13.79
N HIS A 27 -4.05 13.94 -14.26
CA HIS A 27 -4.60 13.94 -15.60
C HIS A 27 -5.68 15.01 -15.77
N PHE A 28 -6.67 15.08 -14.87
CA PHE A 28 -7.77 16.03 -14.96
C PHE A 28 -7.33 17.49 -14.78
N GLU A 29 -6.24 17.78 -14.05
CA GLU A 29 -5.71 19.13 -13.95
C GLU A 29 -5.26 19.68 -15.32
N GLN A 30 -4.88 18.81 -16.25
CA GLN A 30 -4.51 19.16 -17.61
C GLN A 30 -5.72 19.34 -18.54
N HIS A 31 -6.96 19.13 -18.03
CA HIS A 31 -8.21 19.19 -18.77
C HIS A 31 -9.22 20.15 -18.10
N PRO A 32 -8.96 21.48 -18.14
CA PRO A 32 -9.79 22.48 -17.44
C PRO A 32 -11.25 22.46 -17.87
N GLU A 33 -11.56 22.05 -19.08
CA GLU A 33 -12.92 21.91 -19.63
C GLU A 33 -13.75 20.84 -18.90
N LEU A 34 -13.12 19.96 -18.11
CA LEU A 34 -13.78 18.92 -17.34
C LEU A 34 -13.96 19.27 -15.85
N HIS A 35 -13.33 20.35 -15.36
CA HIS A 35 -13.27 20.65 -13.93
C HIS A 35 -14.64 20.79 -13.27
N ASP A 36 -15.57 21.50 -13.92
CA ASP A 36 -16.93 21.75 -13.38
C ASP A 36 -17.81 20.49 -13.36
N ARG A 37 -17.40 19.43 -14.06
CA ARG A 37 -18.10 18.16 -14.15
C ARG A 37 -17.46 17.05 -13.31
N LEU A 38 -16.34 17.33 -12.65
CA LEU A 38 -15.58 16.35 -11.89
C LEU A 38 -16.05 16.31 -10.43
N TYR A 39 -16.52 15.16 -10.02
CA TYR A 39 -17.02 14.89 -8.67
C TYR A 39 -16.27 13.70 -8.07
N MET A 40 -16.32 13.56 -6.74
CA MET A 40 -15.68 12.45 -6.03
C MET A 40 -16.56 11.96 -4.88
N ILE A 41 -16.61 10.63 -4.73
CA ILE A 41 -17.03 9.91 -3.54
C ILE A 41 -15.79 9.24 -2.98
N THR A 42 -15.49 9.49 -1.70
CA THR A 42 -14.36 8.83 -1.04
C THR A 42 -14.72 8.50 0.40
N LEU A 43 -14.31 7.31 0.86
CA LEU A 43 -14.68 6.81 2.19
C LEU A 43 -13.62 5.85 2.76
N ASP A 44 -13.56 5.81 4.10
CA ASP A 44 -12.72 4.91 4.90
C ASP A 44 -13.56 3.97 5.79
N ARG A 45 -14.87 4.11 5.76
CA ARG A 45 -15.82 3.35 6.59
C ARG A 45 -17.20 3.28 5.96
N PHE A 46 -17.99 2.29 6.37
CA PHE A 46 -19.40 2.19 6.02
C PHE A 46 -20.21 1.73 7.25
N PRO A 47 -21.42 2.29 7.49
CA PRO A 47 -22.25 1.90 8.62
C PRO A 47 -22.53 0.39 8.64
N GLY A 48 -22.35 -0.25 9.81
CA GLY A 48 -22.57 -1.69 9.98
C GLY A 48 -21.39 -2.59 9.56
N ILE A 49 -20.30 -2.03 9.02
CA ILE A 49 -19.06 -2.77 8.71
C ILE A 49 -17.98 -2.34 9.70
N ALA A 50 -17.61 -3.24 10.62
CA ALA A 50 -16.61 -2.95 11.66
C ALA A 50 -15.20 -2.74 11.10
N ARG A 51 -14.83 -3.50 10.06
CA ARG A 51 -13.57 -3.36 9.33
C ARG A 51 -13.88 -3.16 7.86
N PHE A 52 -13.80 -1.92 7.42
CA PHE A 52 -14.01 -1.57 6.03
C PHE A 52 -12.71 -1.73 5.26
N ASN A 53 -12.67 -2.69 4.35
CA ASN A 53 -11.52 -2.97 3.48
C ASN A 53 -11.72 -2.42 2.07
N GLY A 54 -12.91 -1.86 1.79
CA GLY A 54 -13.17 -1.20 0.51
C GLY A 54 -14.58 -1.36 -0.02
N LEU A 55 -14.85 -0.65 -1.13
CA LEU A 55 -16.16 -0.64 -1.82
C LEU A 55 -16.60 -2.03 -2.27
N GLY A 56 -15.64 -2.92 -2.56
CA GLY A 56 -15.93 -4.31 -2.94
C GLY A 56 -16.62 -5.16 -1.86
N GLN A 57 -16.69 -4.68 -0.61
CA GLN A 57 -17.46 -5.32 0.46
C GLN A 57 -18.94 -4.95 0.43
N LEU A 58 -19.31 -3.86 -0.27
CA LEU A 58 -20.65 -3.33 -0.27
C LEU A 58 -21.55 -4.06 -1.25
N SER A 59 -22.78 -4.35 -0.83
CA SER A 59 -23.82 -4.82 -1.75
C SER A 59 -24.25 -3.72 -2.73
N PRO A 60 -24.90 -4.07 -3.86
CA PRO A 60 -25.42 -3.07 -4.78
C PRO A 60 -26.33 -2.02 -4.11
N ASP A 61 -27.19 -2.45 -3.17
CA ASP A 61 -28.07 -1.54 -2.43
C ASP A 61 -27.29 -0.60 -1.52
N GLN A 62 -26.23 -1.08 -0.86
CA GLN A 62 -25.34 -0.25 -0.06
C GLN A 62 -24.57 0.76 -0.93
N LEU A 63 -24.04 0.34 -2.09
CA LEU A 63 -23.41 1.25 -3.04
C LEU A 63 -24.39 2.33 -3.53
N ALA A 64 -25.64 1.95 -3.80
CA ALA A 64 -26.69 2.89 -4.22
C ALA A 64 -26.94 4.00 -3.18
N THR A 65 -26.76 3.73 -1.89
CA THR A 65 -26.92 4.75 -0.84
C THR A 65 -25.84 5.84 -0.86
N LEU A 66 -24.72 5.58 -1.51
CA LEU A 66 -23.64 6.56 -1.65
C LEU A 66 -23.89 7.53 -2.80
N TRP A 67 -24.77 7.18 -3.74
CA TRP A 67 -25.14 8.05 -4.86
C TRP A 67 -25.88 9.28 -4.31
N GLY A 68 -25.48 10.48 -4.79
CA GLY A 68 -25.97 11.77 -4.27
C GLY A 68 -25.10 12.33 -3.14
N SER A 69 -24.10 11.57 -2.64
CA SER A 69 -23.11 12.07 -1.66
C SER A 69 -21.86 12.66 -2.32
N GLU A 70 -21.74 12.56 -3.65
CA GLU A 70 -20.61 13.08 -4.40
C GLU A 70 -20.41 14.58 -4.18
N ARG A 71 -19.14 15.00 -4.09
CA ARG A 71 -18.75 16.42 -3.95
C ARG A 71 -17.92 16.85 -5.14
N PRO A 72 -18.06 18.12 -5.61
CA PRO A 72 -17.17 18.66 -6.63
C PRO A 72 -15.71 18.52 -6.21
N VAL A 73 -14.85 18.13 -7.15
CA VAL A 73 -13.40 18.07 -6.91
C VAL A 73 -12.85 19.50 -6.95
N THR A 74 -12.28 19.92 -5.84
CA THR A 74 -11.77 21.29 -5.66
C THR A 74 -10.42 21.52 -6.37
N PRO A 75 -10.07 22.77 -6.71
CA PRO A 75 -8.72 23.09 -7.21
C PRO A 75 -7.60 22.62 -6.29
N ALA A 76 -7.78 22.74 -4.96
CA ALA A 76 -6.80 22.29 -3.98
C ALA A 76 -6.57 20.76 -4.04
N GLN A 77 -7.61 19.97 -4.26
CA GLN A 77 -7.50 18.51 -4.43
C GLN A 77 -6.76 18.16 -5.72
N ARG A 78 -7.05 18.82 -6.83
CA ARG A 78 -6.34 18.57 -8.10
C ARG A 78 -4.87 18.94 -8.01
N GLN A 79 -4.54 20.13 -7.49
CA GLN A 79 -3.15 20.58 -7.29
C GLN A 79 -2.37 19.64 -6.36
N LEU A 80 -3.01 19.17 -5.27
CA LEU A 80 -2.41 18.16 -4.40
C LEU A 80 -2.17 16.85 -5.14
N GLY A 81 -3.12 16.41 -5.98
CA GLY A 81 -2.96 15.23 -6.84
C GLY A 81 -1.73 15.34 -7.75
N VAL A 82 -1.55 16.48 -8.43
CA VAL A 82 -0.36 16.76 -9.27
C VAL A 82 0.93 16.66 -8.45
N ALA A 83 0.97 17.32 -7.29
CA ALA A 83 2.16 17.32 -6.42
C ALA A 83 2.49 15.90 -5.90
N ALA A 84 1.48 15.17 -5.45
CA ALA A 84 1.63 13.82 -4.93
C ALA A 84 2.01 12.83 -6.03
N TRP A 85 1.41 12.92 -7.22
CA TRP A 85 1.77 12.06 -8.35
C TRP A 85 3.23 12.29 -8.80
N ARG A 86 3.68 13.55 -8.83
CA ARG A 86 5.07 13.89 -9.12
C ARG A 86 6.02 13.27 -8.08
N ALA A 87 5.70 13.39 -6.79
CA ALA A 87 6.48 12.79 -5.71
C ALA A 87 6.47 11.26 -5.79
N PHE A 88 5.32 10.63 -6.09
CA PHE A 88 5.18 9.17 -6.21
C PHE A 88 6.04 8.57 -7.33
N ARG A 89 6.21 9.29 -8.44
CA ARG A 89 7.07 8.87 -9.56
C ARG A 89 8.54 9.26 -9.40
N SER A 90 8.88 9.98 -8.35
CA SER A 90 10.24 10.42 -8.11
C SER A 90 11.16 9.26 -7.71
N GLY A 91 12.41 9.28 -8.15
CA GLY A 91 13.49 8.43 -7.63
C GLY A 91 13.94 8.80 -6.20
N ASN A 92 13.28 9.77 -5.55
CA ASN A 92 13.55 10.21 -4.18
C ASN A 92 12.24 10.26 -3.38
N PRO A 93 12.09 9.44 -2.32
CA PRO A 93 10.83 9.33 -1.58
C PRO A 93 10.62 10.43 -0.53
N THR A 94 11.55 11.36 -0.34
CA THR A 94 11.45 12.38 0.72
C THR A 94 10.20 13.26 0.59
N GLY A 95 9.79 13.57 -0.64
CA GLY A 95 8.54 14.31 -0.88
C GLY A 95 7.29 13.54 -0.42
N LEU A 96 7.27 12.22 -0.60
CA LEU A 96 6.21 11.36 -0.06
C LEU A 96 6.28 11.31 1.47
N GLY A 97 7.49 11.23 2.04
CA GLY A 97 7.71 11.29 3.49
C GLY A 97 7.08 12.54 4.10
N THR A 98 7.42 13.70 3.58
CA THR A 98 6.84 14.98 4.04
C THR A 98 5.31 15.01 3.93
N MET A 99 4.74 14.50 2.83
CA MET A 99 3.28 14.45 2.66
C MET A 99 2.62 13.46 3.63
N SER A 100 3.28 12.35 3.94
CA SER A 100 2.74 11.30 4.83
C SER A 100 2.64 11.73 6.30
N GLU A 101 3.31 12.82 6.68
CA GLU A 101 3.29 13.38 8.04
C GLU A 101 2.20 14.45 8.21
N ARG A 102 1.57 14.89 7.13
CA ARG A 102 0.55 15.95 7.16
C ARG A 102 -0.81 15.38 7.51
N ASN A 103 -1.58 16.19 8.25
CA ASN A 103 -2.98 15.90 8.60
C ASN A 103 -3.98 16.93 8.04
N ASP A 104 -3.48 17.90 7.27
CA ASP A 104 -4.23 19.03 6.71
C ASP A 104 -4.43 18.93 5.18
N LEU A 105 -4.25 17.76 4.61
CA LEU A 105 -4.35 17.57 3.17
C LEU A 105 -5.80 17.68 2.67
N ALA A 106 -5.97 18.30 1.50
CA ALA A 106 -7.27 18.37 0.81
C ALA A 106 -7.83 16.99 0.41
N LEU A 107 -6.99 15.95 0.38
CA LEU A 107 -7.35 14.54 0.23
C LEU A 107 -7.15 13.83 1.59
N PRO A 108 -8.22 13.56 2.34
CA PRO A 108 -8.13 13.20 3.75
C PRO A 108 -7.44 11.86 4.03
N TYR A 109 -7.42 10.94 3.06
CA TYR A 109 -6.82 9.61 3.23
C TYR A 109 -5.41 9.52 2.66
N LEU A 110 -4.96 10.51 1.90
CA LEU A 110 -3.70 10.45 1.16
C LEU A 110 -2.48 10.29 2.08
N ALA A 111 -2.40 11.03 3.18
CA ALA A 111 -1.24 10.96 4.07
C ALA A 111 -1.04 9.56 4.66
N ALA A 112 -2.12 8.92 5.14
CA ALA A 112 -2.09 7.57 5.68
C ALA A 112 -1.70 6.54 4.61
N ALA A 113 -2.27 6.67 3.41
CA ALA A 113 -1.95 5.80 2.27
C ALA A 113 -0.47 5.92 1.85
N LEU A 114 0.06 7.15 1.76
CA LEU A 114 1.47 7.37 1.45
C LEU A 114 2.40 6.82 2.54
N ARG A 115 2.03 6.97 3.82
CA ARG A 115 2.76 6.35 4.93
C ARG A 115 2.79 4.83 4.78
N ARG A 116 1.64 4.22 4.48
CA ARG A 116 1.57 2.77 4.25
C ARG A 116 2.44 2.33 3.06
N HIS A 117 2.46 3.10 1.98
CA HIS A 117 3.36 2.86 0.85
C HIS A 117 4.83 2.87 1.30
N LEU A 118 5.25 3.89 2.04
CA LEU A 118 6.63 4.01 2.52
C LEU A 118 7.03 2.88 3.46
N GLN A 119 6.10 2.31 4.21
CA GLN A 119 6.34 1.14 5.08
C GLN A 119 6.62 -0.16 4.30
N ASP A 120 6.36 -0.21 2.99
CA ASP A 120 6.80 -1.33 2.14
C ASP A 120 8.21 -1.14 1.54
N LEU A 121 8.90 -0.05 1.89
CA LEU A 121 10.36 -0.01 1.79
C LEU A 121 10.99 -0.98 2.79
N PRO A 122 12.22 -1.47 2.52
CA PRO A 122 12.96 -2.29 3.49
C PRO A 122 13.10 -1.56 4.83
N TRP A 123 12.75 -2.21 5.93
CA TRP A 123 12.90 -1.61 7.26
C TRP A 123 14.34 -1.63 7.74
N THR A 124 14.73 -0.61 8.51
CA THR A 124 16.08 -0.51 9.11
C THR A 124 16.39 -1.68 10.06
N ARG A 125 15.36 -2.24 10.67
CA ARG A 125 15.48 -3.31 11.67
C ARG A 125 15.91 -4.65 11.07
N ASP A 126 15.39 -5.03 9.89
CA ASP A 126 15.51 -6.39 9.36
C ASP A 126 15.49 -6.47 7.82
N GLY A 127 15.41 -5.35 7.12
CA GLY A 127 15.38 -5.31 5.66
C GLY A 127 14.09 -5.81 5.00
N LEU A 128 13.06 -6.19 5.78
CA LEU A 128 11.75 -6.60 5.25
C LEU A 128 10.86 -5.39 4.97
N SER A 129 9.95 -5.51 4.00
CA SER A 129 8.80 -4.63 3.91
C SER A 129 7.79 -4.93 5.03
N LEU A 130 6.85 -3.99 5.30
CA LEU A 130 5.79 -4.26 6.27
C LEU A 130 4.98 -5.50 5.88
N THR A 131 4.60 -5.64 4.61
CA THR A 131 3.83 -6.81 4.15
C THR A 131 4.59 -8.13 4.35
N GLN A 132 5.89 -8.17 4.06
CA GLN A 132 6.73 -9.34 4.33
C GLN A 132 6.79 -9.64 5.83
N ARG A 133 6.99 -8.63 6.67
CA ARG A 133 7.02 -8.78 8.14
C ARG A 133 5.72 -9.33 8.68
N LEU A 134 4.57 -8.75 8.28
CA LEU A 134 3.24 -9.21 8.70
C LEU A 134 2.97 -10.65 8.25
N THR A 135 3.51 -11.05 7.10
CA THR A 135 3.43 -12.45 6.64
C THR A 135 4.19 -13.38 7.57
N LEU A 136 5.45 -13.06 7.94
CA LEU A 136 6.21 -13.85 8.88
C LEU A 136 5.56 -13.87 10.27
N GLN A 137 4.99 -12.74 10.70
CA GLN A 137 4.23 -12.64 11.94
C GLN A 137 3.03 -13.60 11.94
N ALA A 138 2.20 -13.56 10.88
CA ALA A 138 1.04 -14.47 10.76
C ALA A 138 1.46 -15.95 10.88
N ILE A 139 2.58 -16.33 10.25
CA ILE A 139 3.13 -17.70 10.36
C ILE A 139 3.57 -18.00 11.79
N SER A 140 4.23 -17.07 12.46
CA SER A 140 4.68 -17.24 13.85
C SER A 140 3.51 -17.37 14.84
N GLU A 141 2.38 -16.75 14.53
CA GLU A 141 1.12 -16.79 15.28
C GLU A 141 0.26 -18.02 14.92
N GLY A 142 0.78 -18.90 14.05
CA GLY A 142 0.17 -20.21 13.78
C GLY A 142 -0.64 -20.29 12.48
N ALA A 143 -0.55 -19.31 11.57
CA ALA A 143 -1.16 -19.45 10.25
C ALA A 143 -0.48 -20.57 9.44
N PRO A 144 -1.16 -21.69 9.12
CA PRO A 144 -0.52 -22.90 8.62
C PRO A 144 -0.29 -22.92 7.11
N THR A 145 -0.87 -21.97 6.36
CA THR A 145 -0.79 -21.92 4.89
C THR A 145 -0.76 -20.47 4.40
N PRO A 146 -0.25 -20.21 3.18
CA PRO A 146 -0.31 -18.88 2.56
C PRO A 146 -1.72 -18.26 2.55
N GLY A 147 -2.75 -19.06 2.26
CA GLY A 147 -4.15 -18.56 2.28
C GLY A 147 -4.61 -18.12 3.67
N LYS A 148 -4.15 -18.81 4.74
CA LYS A 148 -4.46 -18.39 6.12
C LYS A 148 -3.63 -17.16 6.53
N CYS A 149 -2.38 -17.03 6.06
CA CYS A 149 -1.60 -15.81 6.24
C CYS A 149 -2.29 -14.61 5.58
N PHE A 150 -2.76 -14.76 4.33
CA PHE A 150 -3.50 -13.72 3.63
C PHE A 150 -4.77 -13.31 4.41
N GLY A 151 -5.54 -14.29 4.87
CA GLY A 151 -6.71 -14.03 5.71
C GLY A 151 -6.38 -13.28 7.01
N ALA A 152 -5.28 -13.63 7.69
CA ALA A 152 -4.80 -12.92 8.88
C ALA A 152 -4.37 -11.48 8.55
N LEU A 153 -3.65 -11.27 7.43
CA LEU A 153 -3.29 -9.93 6.97
C LEU A 153 -4.53 -9.06 6.78
N VAL A 154 -5.42 -9.46 5.89
CA VAL A 154 -6.60 -8.65 5.50
C VAL A 154 -7.51 -8.37 6.68
N ASN A 155 -7.73 -9.36 7.57
CA ASN A 155 -8.74 -9.23 8.61
C ASN A 155 -8.21 -8.70 9.94
N GLN A 156 -6.88 -8.72 10.19
CA GLN A 156 -6.34 -8.44 11.53
C GLN A 156 -5.09 -7.57 11.53
N LEU A 157 -4.05 -7.94 10.75
CA LEU A 157 -2.70 -7.40 10.92
C LEU A 157 -2.42 -6.16 10.08
N GLU A 158 -2.93 -6.11 8.85
CA GLU A 158 -2.69 -5.00 7.92
C GLU A 158 -3.43 -3.73 8.39
N PRO A 159 -2.73 -2.61 8.65
CA PRO A 159 -3.39 -1.38 9.09
C PRO A 159 -4.32 -0.77 8.03
N GLN A 160 -3.97 -0.93 6.75
CA GLN A 160 -4.77 -0.49 5.60
C GLN A 160 -4.79 -1.60 4.53
N PRO A 161 -5.72 -2.56 4.60
CA PRO A 161 -5.81 -3.63 3.61
C PRO A 161 -6.00 -3.09 2.20
N PHE A 162 -5.11 -3.46 1.28
CA PHE A 162 -5.12 -3.03 -0.13
C PHE A 162 -4.75 -4.14 -1.09
N LEU A 163 -4.11 -5.21 -0.59
CA LEU A 163 -3.63 -6.30 -1.42
C LEU A 163 -4.77 -7.26 -1.75
N GLY A 164 -4.91 -7.56 -3.04
CA GLY A 164 -5.60 -8.76 -3.48
C GLY A 164 -4.69 -10.00 -3.36
N ASP A 165 -5.28 -11.17 -3.41
CA ASP A 165 -4.59 -12.45 -3.33
C ASP A 165 -3.50 -12.61 -4.40
N LEU A 166 -3.78 -12.24 -5.65
CA LEU A 166 -2.83 -12.27 -6.75
C LEU A 166 -1.63 -11.33 -6.54
N MET A 167 -1.83 -10.22 -5.84
CA MET A 167 -0.75 -9.28 -5.49
C MET A 167 0.08 -9.78 -4.31
N TYR A 168 -0.53 -10.52 -3.40
CA TYR A 168 0.14 -11.07 -2.23
C TYR A 168 1.01 -12.30 -2.57
N TRP A 169 0.58 -13.13 -3.53
CA TRP A 169 1.31 -14.35 -3.89
C TRP A 169 2.79 -14.13 -4.26
N PRO A 170 3.19 -13.14 -5.09
CA PRO A 170 4.60 -12.86 -5.38
C PRO A 170 5.44 -12.58 -4.12
N ILE A 171 4.87 -11.92 -3.10
CA ILE A 171 5.55 -11.62 -1.84
C ILE A 171 5.85 -12.90 -1.06
N VAL A 172 4.87 -13.81 -0.96
CA VAL A 172 5.06 -15.13 -0.35
C VAL A 172 6.09 -15.95 -1.14
N ALA A 173 6.00 -15.92 -2.46
CA ALA A 173 6.94 -16.63 -3.33
C ALA A 173 8.37 -16.10 -3.20
N GLU A 174 8.57 -14.79 -3.04
CA GLU A 174 9.88 -14.19 -2.79
C GLU A 174 10.47 -14.71 -1.46
N LEU A 175 9.68 -14.70 -0.37
CA LEU A 175 10.11 -15.20 0.93
C LEU A 175 10.49 -16.70 0.94
N ALA A 176 9.85 -17.49 0.06
CA ALA A 176 10.07 -18.94 -0.03
C ALA A 176 11.18 -19.35 -1.00
N ARG A 177 11.48 -18.51 -2.03
CA ARG A 177 12.38 -18.89 -3.14
C ARG A 177 13.69 -18.10 -3.17
N ALA A 178 13.89 -17.19 -2.23
CA ALA A 178 15.14 -16.46 -2.10
C ALA A 178 16.33 -17.42 -1.88
N SER A 179 17.55 -16.94 -2.12
CA SER A 179 18.78 -17.72 -1.89
C SER A 179 18.85 -18.23 -0.45
N GLU A 180 18.50 -17.36 0.50
CA GLU A 180 18.31 -17.68 1.91
C GLU A 180 16.83 -17.49 2.27
N PRO A 181 15.99 -18.54 2.18
CA PRO A 181 14.54 -18.38 2.33
C PRO A 181 14.14 -18.11 3.79
N ALA A 182 13.15 -17.24 3.98
CA ALA A 182 12.58 -16.93 5.30
C ALA A 182 11.48 -17.91 5.72
N ILE A 183 10.84 -18.57 4.76
CA ILE A 183 9.77 -19.56 4.99
C ILE A 183 10.05 -20.84 4.21
N THR A 184 9.42 -21.94 4.62
CA THR A 184 9.48 -23.22 3.89
C THR A 184 8.93 -23.08 2.47
N PRO A 185 9.34 -23.96 1.52
CA PRO A 185 8.85 -23.90 0.15
C PRO A 185 7.32 -23.98 0.05
N VAL A 186 6.74 -23.14 -0.77
CA VAL A 186 5.29 -23.11 -1.07
C VAL A 186 5.04 -23.26 -2.56
N VAL A 187 3.99 -24.00 -2.94
CA VAL A 187 3.59 -24.27 -4.32
C VAL A 187 2.17 -23.78 -4.58
N THR A 188 1.31 -23.84 -3.57
CA THR A 188 -0.10 -23.45 -3.64
C THR A 188 -0.52 -22.65 -2.41
N TRP A 189 -1.70 -22.06 -2.45
CA TRP A 189 -2.31 -21.38 -1.31
C TRP A 189 -2.54 -22.26 -0.09
N GLN A 190 -2.58 -23.58 -0.29
CA GLN A 190 -2.80 -24.60 0.75
C GLN A 190 -1.51 -25.29 1.19
N SER A 191 -0.36 -24.97 0.59
CA SER A 191 0.93 -25.55 1.00
C SER A 191 1.18 -25.27 2.48
N PRO A 192 1.61 -26.25 3.28
CA PRO A 192 2.06 -26.01 4.64
C PRO A 192 3.22 -25.01 4.64
N VAL A 193 3.18 -24.05 5.57
CA VAL A 193 4.20 -23.02 5.69
C VAL A 193 4.72 -22.94 7.13
N ALA A 194 6.02 -22.74 7.28
CA ALA A 194 6.67 -22.51 8.56
C ALA A 194 7.85 -21.55 8.39
N LEU A 195 8.22 -20.86 9.47
CA LEU A 195 9.42 -20.03 9.49
C LEU A 195 10.68 -20.92 9.43
N THR A 196 11.63 -20.54 8.58
CA THR A 196 13.00 -21.06 8.63
C THR A 196 13.79 -20.45 9.79
N PRO A 197 15.02 -20.94 10.08
CA PRO A 197 15.90 -20.26 11.03
C PRO A 197 16.16 -18.78 10.67
N LEU A 198 16.27 -18.44 9.37
CA LEU A 198 16.39 -17.04 8.93
C LEU A 198 15.10 -16.26 9.22
N GLY A 199 13.92 -16.80 8.89
CA GLY A 199 12.64 -16.15 9.15
C GLY A 199 12.43 -15.78 10.62
N LYS A 200 12.86 -16.65 11.55
CA LYS A 200 12.85 -16.37 12.99
C LYS A 200 13.77 -15.20 13.35
N ARG A 201 15.02 -15.22 12.88
CA ARG A 201 16.00 -14.15 13.13
C ARG A 201 15.58 -12.81 12.55
N LEU A 202 14.89 -12.81 11.39
CA LEU A 202 14.34 -11.58 10.81
C LEU A 202 13.26 -11.00 11.72
N LEU A 203 12.31 -11.81 12.20
CA LEU A 203 11.28 -11.35 13.15
C LEU A 203 11.89 -10.81 14.45
N ASP A 204 12.93 -11.46 14.97
CA ASP A 204 13.63 -11.02 16.17
C ASP A 204 14.50 -9.76 15.92
N GLY A 205 14.73 -9.37 14.65
CA GLY A 205 15.60 -8.25 14.28
C GLY A 205 17.09 -8.55 14.44
N THR A 206 17.47 -9.83 14.45
CA THR A 206 18.88 -10.29 14.55
C THR A 206 19.49 -10.67 13.21
N ALA A 207 18.73 -10.50 12.12
CA ALA A 207 19.19 -10.64 10.73
C ALA A 207 18.59 -9.53 9.87
N ASP A 208 19.20 -9.28 8.72
CA ASP A 208 18.72 -8.33 7.72
C ASP A 208 18.52 -9.04 6.39
N TRP A 209 17.31 -8.93 5.83
CA TRP A 209 16.91 -9.58 4.57
C TRP A 209 17.78 -9.15 3.39
N LEU A 210 18.11 -7.85 3.31
CA LEU A 210 18.89 -7.32 2.19
C LEU A 210 20.33 -7.83 2.22
N THR A 211 20.89 -7.98 3.40
CA THR A 211 22.25 -8.56 3.58
C THR A 211 22.29 -10.01 3.11
N GLN A 212 21.21 -10.78 3.31
CA GLN A 212 21.14 -12.19 2.93
C GLN A 212 20.78 -12.40 1.45
N ASN A 213 19.86 -11.58 0.92
CA ASN A 213 19.22 -11.84 -0.37
C ASN A 213 19.37 -10.71 -1.38
N GLY A 214 19.86 -9.53 -0.95
CA GLY A 214 19.87 -8.34 -1.81
C GLY A 214 18.47 -7.79 -2.08
N ILE A 215 18.40 -6.87 -3.03
CA ILE A 215 17.15 -6.34 -3.56
C ILE A 215 17.36 -5.84 -4.98
N ASN A 216 16.39 -6.08 -5.87
CA ASN A 216 16.32 -5.47 -7.19
C ASN A 216 14.86 -5.37 -7.61
N ARG A 217 14.19 -4.27 -7.26
CA ARG A 217 12.78 -4.03 -7.63
C ARG A 217 12.45 -2.55 -7.72
N HIS A 218 11.35 -2.23 -8.41
CA HIS A 218 10.74 -0.91 -8.35
C HIS A 218 9.74 -0.83 -7.18
N HIS A 219 9.65 0.37 -6.60
CA HIS A 219 8.67 0.71 -5.59
C HIS A 219 8.18 2.14 -5.84
N GLY A 220 7.00 2.29 -6.45
CA GLY A 220 6.62 3.56 -7.06
C GLY A 220 7.66 3.99 -8.12
N GLY A 221 8.14 5.23 -8.04
CA GLY A 221 9.21 5.73 -8.89
C GLY A 221 10.63 5.34 -8.48
N LEU A 222 10.77 4.66 -7.32
CA LEU A 222 12.07 4.26 -6.80
C LEU A 222 12.60 3.00 -7.48
N GLN A 223 13.88 3.01 -7.85
CA GLN A 223 14.64 1.80 -8.10
C GLN A 223 15.38 1.41 -6.82
N LEU A 224 15.02 0.27 -6.24
CA LEU A 224 15.71 -0.33 -5.11
C LEU A 224 16.63 -1.43 -5.67
N ALA A 225 17.94 -1.20 -5.66
CA ALA A 225 18.91 -2.15 -6.22
C ALA A 225 20.22 -2.17 -5.41
N MET A 226 20.72 -3.35 -5.14
CA MET A 226 22.05 -3.59 -4.57
C MET A 226 23.00 -4.17 -5.64
N PRO A 227 24.32 -3.90 -5.59
CA PRO A 227 24.99 -3.07 -4.57
C PRO A 227 24.70 -1.58 -4.73
N GLY A 228 24.51 -0.88 -3.63
CA GLY A 228 24.25 0.57 -3.57
C GLY A 228 23.43 0.92 -2.37
N ALA A 229 23.39 2.21 -2.03
CA ALA A 229 22.57 2.71 -0.93
C ALA A 229 21.08 2.62 -1.29
N VAL A 230 20.29 1.99 -0.42
CA VAL A 230 18.84 1.78 -0.59
C VAL A 230 18.09 2.63 0.41
N TRP A 231 16.93 3.14 0.00
CA TRP A 231 16.01 3.78 0.92
C TRP A 231 15.37 2.76 1.84
N ARG A 232 15.37 3.06 3.14
CA ARG A 232 14.80 2.23 4.19
C ARG A 232 13.79 3.02 5.03
N TRP A 233 12.83 2.31 5.58
CA TRP A 233 11.88 2.82 6.56
C TRP A 233 12.37 2.54 7.98
N ASP A 234 12.48 3.57 8.81
CA ASP A 234 12.71 3.41 10.23
C ASP A 234 11.36 3.35 10.96
N GLY A 235 11.01 2.16 11.44
CA GLY A 235 9.75 1.94 12.15
C GLY A 235 9.69 2.55 13.55
N VAL A 236 10.83 2.97 14.13
CA VAL A 236 10.88 3.62 15.45
C VAL A 236 10.59 5.10 15.33
N THR A 237 11.27 5.78 14.41
CA THR A 237 11.11 7.22 14.19
C THR A 237 10.00 7.56 13.20
N GLY A 238 9.53 6.60 12.40
CA GLY A 238 8.58 6.82 11.32
C GLY A 238 9.17 7.63 10.16
N SER A 239 10.47 7.52 9.92
CA SER A 239 11.20 8.32 8.93
C SER A 239 11.93 7.49 7.89
N LEU A 240 12.41 8.18 6.85
CA LEU A 240 13.18 7.59 5.76
C LEU A 240 14.69 7.76 6.01
N LEU A 241 15.43 6.67 5.83
CA LEU A 241 16.89 6.66 5.86
C LEU A 241 17.43 6.07 4.55
N ARG A 242 18.60 6.52 4.13
CA ARG A 242 19.31 5.97 2.98
C ARG A 242 20.61 5.33 3.47
N ALA A 243 20.68 4.02 3.38
CA ALA A 243 21.81 3.22 3.87
C ALA A 243 22.31 2.25 2.79
#